data_69eb32023cb402eab8e6e27c274393b1
#
_entry.id   69eb32023cb402eab8e6e27c274393b1
#
_cell.length_a   1.000
_cell.length_b   1.000
_cell.length_c   1.000
_cell.angle_alpha   90.00
_cell.angle_beta   90.00
_cell.angle_gamma   90.00
#
_symmetry.space_group_name_H-M   'P 1'
#
loop_
_entity.id
_entity.type
_entity.pdbx_description
1 polymer ?
#
loop_
_entity_poly.entity_id
_entity_poly.type
_entity_poly.pdbx_seq_one_letter_code
_entity_poly.pdbx_strand_id
1 'polypeptide(L)'
;NVDELMEFYRQMEFNVALKALQAEMTDTSSHEEAAAQLPQYEIECLEAIVAEHLPTRAVLYTEMLEDNYHFGEVVGIAWADIKEQKVYITSEEVAYNSELFKDWLSSKDHEKVTLDSKRERVIAANRGAEFNGISFDTLIATYLIDVHNAQELTDIVRIVDVPSIVLYDEAVYGKGAKKAVPEDKAVFNQHLANKIITMVALEEPLKEKLSELHMLELFQEIEMPLAIILADMEIRGIAVNREVLEVRNEKMIKLLAQMETSIHEHAGEEFNVNSPKQLGVILFEKLNLPVIKKTKTGYSTAAD
;
A
#
# COMPACT_ATOMS: atom_id res chain seq x y z
N ASN A 1 10.90 -27.34 15.52
CA ASN A 1 10.69 -26.03 16.14
C ASN A 1 10.35 -25.03 15.03
N VAL A 2 9.20 -24.39 15.13
CA VAL A 2 8.68 -23.50 14.06
C VAL A 2 9.52 -22.24 13.99
N ASP A 3 9.99 -21.73 15.13
CA ASP A 3 10.84 -20.53 15.19
C ASP A 3 12.19 -20.74 14.49
N GLU A 4 12.81 -21.92 14.67
CA GLU A 4 14.04 -22.30 13.96
C GLU A 4 13.80 -22.43 12.45
N LEU A 5 12.63 -22.91 12.05
CA LEU A 5 12.26 -23.04 10.64
C LEU A 5 11.98 -21.66 10.01
N MET A 6 11.33 -20.76 10.72
CA MET A 6 11.15 -19.37 10.29
C MET A 6 12.47 -18.64 10.14
N GLU A 7 13.36 -18.80 11.11
CA GLU A 7 14.69 -18.21 11.05
C GLU A 7 15.51 -18.77 9.89
N PHE A 8 15.43 -20.07 9.65
CA PHE A 8 16.04 -20.71 8.47
C PHE A 8 15.47 -20.14 7.16
N TYR A 9 14.15 -19.96 7.05
CA TYR A 9 13.54 -19.38 5.85
C TYR A 9 13.94 -17.91 5.64
N ARG A 10 14.12 -17.13 6.72
CA ARG A 10 14.67 -15.75 6.64
C ARG A 10 16.11 -15.75 6.13
N GLN A 11 16.98 -16.56 6.71
CA GLN A 11 18.39 -16.64 6.33
C GLN A 11 18.58 -17.11 4.89
N MET A 12 17.66 -17.96 4.40
CA MET A 12 17.70 -18.50 3.05
C MET A 12 16.88 -17.66 2.04
N GLU A 13 16.32 -16.54 2.48
CA GLU A 13 15.46 -15.67 1.66
C GLU A 13 14.25 -16.39 1.00
N PHE A 14 13.74 -17.44 1.65
CA PHE A 14 12.57 -18.20 1.16
C PHE A 14 11.27 -17.50 1.53
N ASN A 15 11.07 -16.28 1.04
CA ASN A 15 9.98 -15.39 1.41
C ASN A 15 8.57 -15.99 1.18
N VAL A 16 8.38 -16.81 0.14
CA VAL A 16 7.10 -17.48 -0.14
C VAL A 16 6.79 -18.56 0.90
N ALA A 17 7.80 -19.36 1.26
CA ALA A 17 7.65 -20.40 2.27
C ALA A 17 7.50 -19.80 3.67
N LEU A 18 8.20 -18.71 3.95
CA LEU A 18 8.06 -17.96 5.20
C LEU A 18 6.64 -17.41 5.36
N LYS A 19 6.10 -16.74 4.33
CA LYS A 19 4.72 -16.23 4.33
C LYS A 19 3.68 -17.33 4.49
N ALA A 20 3.85 -18.47 3.83
CA ALA A 20 2.95 -19.62 3.97
C ALA A 20 2.94 -20.18 5.40
N LEU A 21 4.13 -20.38 5.99
CA LEU A 21 4.28 -20.86 7.37
C LEU A 21 3.69 -19.88 8.39
N GLN A 22 3.87 -18.59 8.14
CA GLN A 22 3.33 -17.52 8.96
C GLN A 22 1.79 -17.45 8.91
N ALA A 23 1.20 -17.69 7.75
CA ALA A 23 -0.26 -17.74 7.59
C ALA A 23 -0.88 -18.94 8.31
N GLU A 24 -0.19 -20.10 8.34
CA GLU A 24 -0.62 -21.29 9.08
C GLU A 24 -0.56 -21.12 10.61
N MET A 25 0.31 -20.22 11.10
CA MET A 25 0.49 -19.97 12.53
C MET A 25 -0.49 -18.93 13.12
N THR A 26 -1.30 -18.29 12.32
CA THR A 26 -2.37 -17.40 12.78
C THR A 26 -3.50 -18.21 13.38
N ASP A 27 -3.21 -18.94 14.47
CA ASP A 27 -4.20 -19.72 15.21
C ASP A 27 -4.98 -18.77 16.17
N THR A 28 -6.26 -18.99 16.31
CA THR A 28 -7.21 -18.13 17.06
C THR A 28 -6.77 -17.88 18.52
N SER A 29 -6.06 -18.82 19.12
CA SER A 29 -5.55 -18.69 20.49
C SER A 29 -4.47 -17.61 20.67
N SER A 30 -3.61 -17.43 19.67
CA SER A 30 -2.55 -16.41 19.73
C SER A 30 -3.10 -14.99 19.60
N HIS A 31 -4.22 -14.82 18.88
CA HIS A 31 -4.90 -13.53 18.77
C HIS A 31 -5.62 -13.11 20.05
N GLU A 32 -6.23 -14.05 20.79
CA GLU A 32 -6.87 -13.76 22.06
C GLU A 32 -5.84 -13.35 23.13
N GLU A 33 -4.69 -14.01 23.18
CA GLU A 33 -3.59 -13.66 24.08
C GLU A 33 -2.97 -12.29 23.71
N ALA A 34 -2.77 -12.01 22.44
CA ALA A 34 -2.29 -10.72 21.97
C ALA A 34 -3.28 -9.60 22.25
N ALA A 35 -4.59 -9.82 22.03
CA ALA A 35 -5.62 -8.86 22.33
C ALA A 35 -5.69 -8.48 23.83
N ALA A 36 -5.39 -9.43 24.72
CA ALA A 36 -5.36 -9.16 26.16
C ALA A 36 -4.16 -8.29 26.60
N GLN A 37 -3.13 -8.18 25.78
CA GLN A 37 -1.91 -7.39 26.05
C GLN A 37 -2.00 -5.97 25.45
N LEU A 38 -2.88 -5.75 24.47
CA LEU A 38 -3.07 -4.44 23.85
C LEU A 38 -4.03 -3.57 24.66
N PRO A 39 -3.85 -2.23 24.62
CA PRO A 39 -4.82 -1.31 25.22
C PRO A 39 -6.21 -1.48 24.58
N GLN A 40 -7.24 -1.48 25.41
CA GLN A 40 -8.63 -1.53 24.94
C GLN A 40 -9.05 -0.15 24.45
N TYR A 41 -9.58 -0.08 23.24
CA TYR A 41 -10.12 1.14 22.65
C TYR A 41 -11.60 0.98 22.36
N GLU A 42 -12.39 2.02 22.66
CA GLU A 42 -13.77 2.14 22.20
C GLU A 42 -13.78 2.54 20.72
N ILE A 43 -14.54 1.82 19.90
CA ILE A 43 -14.66 2.13 18.45
C ILE A 43 -15.94 2.93 18.23
N GLU A 44 -15.80 4.13 17.68
CA GLU A 44 -16.91 5.04 17.39
C GLU A 44 -16.93 5.38 15.89
N CYS A 45 -18.06 5.04 15.23
CA CYS A 45 -18.25 5.38 13.81
C CYS A 45 -18.96 6.73 13.71
N LEU A 46 -18.30 7.68 13.04
CA LEU A 46 -18.78 9.07 12.98
C LEU A 46 -19.57 9.34 11.71
N GLU A 47 -20.80 9.87 11.85
CA GLU A 47 -21.59 10.45 10.76
C GLU A 47 -21.40 11.98 10.67
N ALA A 48 -20.78 12.59 11.67
CA ALA A 48 -20.39 13.99 11.70
C ALA A 48 -19.19 14.18 12.63
N ILE A 49 -18.32 15.15 12.31
CA ILE A 49 -17.13 15.46 13.11
C ILE A 49 -17.37 16.71 13.93
N VAL A 50 -17.10 16.62 15.23
CA VAL A 50 -17.10 17.73 16.19
C VAL A 50 -15.71 17.88 16.80
N ALA A 51 -15.46 19.00 17.47
CA ALA A 51 -14.12 19.33 18.00
C ALA A 51 -13.58 18.29 18.99
N GLU A 52 -14.45 17.65 19.76
CA GLU A 52 -14.11 16.61 20.73
C GLU A 52 -13.54 15.34 20.08
N HIS A 53 -13.80 15.12 18.79
CA HIS A 53 -13.25 13.97 18.04
C HIS A 53 -11.82 14.21 17.52
N LEU A 54 -11.29 15.44 17.68
CA LEU A 54 -10.05 15.90 17.06
C LEU A 54 -8.98 16.18 18.13
N PRO A 55 -8.25 15.15 18.58
CA PRO A 55 -7.28 15.28 19.67
C PRO A 55 -6.04 16.08 19.23
N THR A 56 -5.28 16.58 20.23
CA THR A 56 -3.98 17.24 19.97
C THR A 56 -2.91 16.29 19.46
N ARG A 57 -3.07 15.00 19.72
CA ARG A 57 -2.20 13.93 19.21
C ARG A 57 -3.02 12.73 18.81
N ALA A 58 -2.82 12.27 17.59
CA ALA A 58 -3.55 11.15 17.01
C ALA A 58 -2.63 10.20 16.24
N VAL A 59 -3.02 8.93 16.17
CA VAL A 59 -2.55 8.00 15.14
C VAL A 59 -3.63 7.95 14.07
N LEU A 60 -3.29 8.27 12.82
CA LEU A 60 -4.22 8.38 11.71
C LEU A 60 -3.84 7.46 10.55
N TYR A 61 -4.84 6.87 9.93
CA TYR A 61 -4.68 6.06 8.74
C TYR A 61 -5.88 6.19 7.80
N THR A 62 -5.58 6.34 6.52
CA THR A 62 -6.58 6.36 5.44
C THR A 62 -6.55 5.03 4.70
N GLU A 63 -7.69 4.33 4.67
CA GLU A 63 -7.80 3.03 4.01
C GLU A 63 -8.16 3.19 2.52
N MET A 64 -7.41 2.50 1.68
CA MET A 64 -7.64 2.39 0.23
C MET A 64 -7.35 0.97 -0.21
N LEU A 65 -8.13 0.44 -1.13
CA LEU A 65 -7.91 -0.91 -1.66
C LEU A 65 -6.90 -0.94 -2.82
N GLU A 66 -6.77 0.17 -3.54
CA GLU A 66 -5.83 0.32 -4.64
C GLU A 66 -4.45 0.75 -4.15
N ASP A 67 -3.40 0.22 -4.78
CA ASP A 67 -2.02 0.61 -4.50
C ASP A 67 -1.71 2.04 -4.97
N ASN A 68 -2.44 2.52 -5.99
CA ASN A 68 -2.27 3.86 -6.53
C ASN A 68 -3.11 4.89 -5.76
N TYR A 69 -2.54 5.44 -4.70
CA TYR A 69 -3.19 6.42 -3.84
C TYR A 69 -3.46 7.80 -4.49
N HIS A 70 -2.93 8.06 -5.69
CA HIS A 70 -3.24 9.30 -6.43
C HIS A 70 -4.67 9.30 -6.97
N PHE A 71 -5.21 8.13 -7.33
CA PHE A 71 -6.50 7.99 -8.00
C PHE A 71 -7.43 7.00 -7.32
N GLY A 72 -6.93 6.25 -6.32
CA GLY A 72 -7.69 5.25 -5.62
C GLY A 72 -8.82 5.86 -4.78
N GLU A 73 -9.86 5.07 -4.55
CA GLU A 73 -10.98 5.42 -3.70
C GLU A 73 -10.60 5.25 -2.21
N VAL A 74 -10.90 6.25 -1.40
CA VAL A 74 -10.79 6.14 0.06
C VAL A 74 -12.03 5.41 0.57
N VAL A 75 -11.81 4.23 1.14
CA VAL A 75 -12.91 3.39 1.66
C VAL A 75 -13.18 3.63 3.14
N GLY A 76 -12.26 4.29 3.85
CA GLY A 76 -12.44 4.69 5.24
C GLY A 76 -11.27 5.50 5.76
N ILE A 77 -11.52 6.28 6.80
CA ILE A 77 -10.50 7.05 7.53
C ILE A 77 -10.69 6.75 9.01
N ALA A 78 -9.58 6.43 9.69
CA ALA A 78 -9.61 6.18 11.12
C ALA A 78 -8.50 6.94 11.85
N TRP A 79 -8.74 7.32 13.08
CA TRP A 79 -7.73 7.87 13.98
C TRP A 79 -8.03 7.52 15.44
N ALA A 80 -6.96 7.40 16.23
CA ALA A 80 -7.07 7.20 17.65
C ALA A 80 -6.91 8.51 18.44
N ASP A 81 -7.77 8.73 19.40
CA ASP A 81 -7.47 9.54 20.58
C ASP A 81 -6.82 8.62 21.63
N ILE A 82 -5.48 8.75 21.76
CA ILE A 82 -4.72 7.90 22.68
C ILE A 82 -5.08 8.18 24.14
N LYS A 83 -5.42 9.42 24.47
CA LYS A 83 -5.73 9.85 25.83
C LYS A 83 -7.10 9.33 26.29
N GLU A 84 -8.10 9.43 25.42
CA GLU A 84 -9.46 8.98 25.72
C GLU A 84 -9.66 7.49 25.39
N GLN A 85 -8.65 6.81 24.84
CA GLN A 85 -8.69 5.42 24.38
C GLN A 85 -9.87 5.15 23.42
N LYS A 86 -10.04 6.03 22.44
CA LYS A 86 -11.08 5.93 21.41
C LYS A 86 -10.46 5.82 20.03
N VAL A 87 -11.07 5.00 19.18
CA VAL A 87 -10.80 4.97 17.74
C VAL A 87 -12.04 5.47 17.02
N TYR A 88 -11.87 6.56 16.30
CA TYR A 88 -12.88 7.13 15.43
C TYR A 88 -12.72 6.61 14.03
N ILE A 89 -13.84 6.24 13.40
CA ILE A 89 -13.88 5.78 12.02
C ILE A 89 -14.94 6.56 11.26
N THR A 90 -14.62 7.00 10.04
CA THR A 90 -15.56 7.76 9.23
C THR A 90 -15.37 7.51 7.74
N SER A 91 -16.32 7.96 6.93
CA SER A 91 -16.20 7.96 5.48
C SER A 91 -15.39 9.16 4.97
N GLU A 92 -14.89 9.05 3.73
CA GLU A 92 -14.24 10.14 3.02
C GLU A 92 -15.14 11.39 2.95
N GLU A 93 -16.42 11.19 2.63
CA GLU A 93 -17.39 12.26 2.48
C GLU A 93 -17.56 13.05 3.80
N VAL A 94 -17.73 12.36 4.93
CA VAL A 94 -17.87 13.01 6.25
C VAL A 94 -16.60 13.76 6.62
N ALA A 95 -15.43 13.15 6.42
CA ALA A 95 -14.15 13.75 6.79
C ALA A 95 -13.85 15.00 5.96
N TYR A 96 -13.81 14.88 4.64
CA TYR A 96 -13.37 15.98 3.78
C TYR A 96 -14.43 17.04 3.49
N ASN A 97 -15.70 16.81 3.86
CA ASN A 97 -16.72 17.88 3.92
C ASN A 97 -16.70 18.65 5.25
N SER A 98 -15.97 18.19 6.27
CA SER A 98 -15.81 18.86 7.54
C SER A 98 -14.65 19.85 7.52
N GLU A 99 -14.92 21.15 7.63
CA GLU A 99 -13.87 22.17 7.78
C GLU A 99 -13.06 21.96 9.07
N LEU A 100 -13.70 21.52 10.17
CA LEU A 100 -12.99 21.18 11.40
C LEU A 100 -11.94 20.10 11.20
N PHE A 101 -12.26 19.06 10.43
CA PHE A 101 -11.32 17.99 10.12
C PHE A 101 -10.16 18.49 9.25
N LYS A 102 -10.44 19.28 8.21
CA LYS A 102 -9.41 19.88 7.36
C LYS A 102 -8.48 20.81 8.11
N ASP A 103 -9.05 21.66 8.98
CA ASP A 103 -8.27 22.56 9.83
C ASP A 103 -7.39 21.76 10.81
N TRP A 104 -7.93 20.70 11.40
CA TRP A 104 -7.17 19.81 12.28
C TRP A 104 -6.04 19.08 11.51
N LEU A 105 -6.32 18.55 10.31
CA LEU A 105 -5.28 17.94 9.47
C LEU A 105 -4.15 18.91 9.12
N SER A 106 -4.49 20.15 8.78
CA SER A 106 -3.54 21.18 8.37
C SER A 106 -2.74 21.78 9.52
N SER A 107 -3.22 21.63 10.75
CA SER A 107 -2.59 22.21 11.94
C SER A 107 -1.26 21.52 12.26
N LYS A 108 -0.22 22.35 12.48
CA LYS A 108 1.09 21.91 12.97
C LYS A 108 1.11 21.67 14.49
N ASP A 109 0.14 22.25 15.19
CA ASP A 109 0.02 22.12 16.64
C ASP A 109 -0.67 20.81 17.09
N HIS A 110 -1.23 20.08 16.11
CA HIS A 110 -1.82 18.77 16.32
C HIS A 110 -0.88 17.71 15.76
N GLU A 111 -0.32 16.88 16.63
CA GLU A 111 0.60 15.81 16.24
C GLU A 111 -0.13 14.65 15.59
N LYS A 112 0.40 14.14 14.49
CA LYS A 112 -0.10 12.96 13.80
C LYS A 112 1.02 11.93 13.62
N VAL A 113 0.73 10.72 14.02
CA VAL A 113 1.47 9.50 13.71
C VAL A 113 0.73 8.80 12.58
N THR A 114 1.44 8.31 11.58
CA THR A 114 0.82 7.60 10.46
C THR A 114 1.68 6.45 9.95
N LEU A 115 1.12 5.59 9.10
CA LEU A 115 1.87 4.50 8.46
C LEU A 115 2.81 5.03 7.38
N ASP A 116 2.31 5.89 6.48
CA ASP A 116 3.05 6.47 5.34
C ASP A 116 2.64 7.94 5.20
N SER A 117 3.48 8.81 5.69
CA SER A 117 3.22 10.26 5.74
C SER A 117 3.18 10.90 4.35
N LYS A 118 3.98 10.41 3.41
CA LYS A 118 3.98 10.88 2.02
C LYS A 118 2.63 10.57 1.36
N ARG A 119 2.16 9.34 1.51
CA ARG A 119 0.86 8.89 1.02
C ARG A 119 -0.29 9.72 1.59
N GLU A 120 -0.34 9.89 2.91
CA GLU A 120 -1.40 10.66 3.57
C GLU A 120 -1.43 12.13 3.11
N ARG A 121 -0.27 12.78 2.91
CA ARG A 121 -0.20 14.14 2.36
C ARG A 121 -0.76 14.23 0.94
N VAL A 122 -0.44 13.29 0.08
CA VAL A 122 -0.95 13.25 -1.31
C VAL A 122 -2.45 13.01 -1.33
N ILE A 123 -2.95 12.08 -0.50
CA ILE A 123 -4.38 11.80 -0.37
C ILE A 123 -5.14 13.05 0.09
N ALA A 124 -4.65 13.74 1.12
CA ALA A 124 -5.28 14.96 1.64
C ALA A 124 -5.27 16.08 0.60
N ALA A 125 -4.15 16.30 -0.10
CA ALA A 125 -4.03 17.33 -1.13
C ALA A 125 -4.99 17.12 -2.30
N ASN A 126 -5.16 15.88 -2.75
CA ASN A 126 -6.14 15.53 -3.80
C ASN A 126 -7.60 15.80 -3.39
N ARG A 127 -7.85 15.99 -2.09
CA ARG A 127 -9.15 16.28 -1.49
C ARG A 127 -9.27 17.73 -0.97
N GLY A 128 -8.32 18.58 -1.38
CA GLY A 128 -8.31 20.00 -1.05
C GLY A 128 -7.99 20.30 0.42
N ALA A 129 -7.23 19.44 1.08
CA ALA A 129 -6.74 19.61 2.44
C ALA A 129 -5.21 19.52 2.49
N GLU A 130 -4.61 20.11 3.52
CA GLU A 130 -3.21 19.90 3.85
C GLU A 130 -3.09 18.85 4.96
N PHE A 131 -1.97 18.14 5.01
CA PHE A 131 -1.66 17.22 6.11
C PHE A 131 -0.33 17.64 6.73
N ASN A 132 -0.39 18.20 7.92
CA ASN A 132 0.75 18.75 8.66
C ASN A 132 0.80 18.19 10.09
N GLY A 133 1.86 18.53 10.83
CA GLY A 133 2.04 18.09 12.21
C GLY A 133 2.43 16.60 12.33
N ILE A 134 3.07 16.04 11.30
CA ILE A 134 3.51 14.65 11.30
C ILE A 134 4.69 14.52 12.24
N SER A 135 4.53 13.73 13.31
CA SER A 135 5.57 13.49 14.32
C SER A 135 6.26 12.16 14.17
N PHE A 136 5.61 11.17 13.52
CA PHE A 136 6.17 9.84 13.31
C PHE A 136 5.57 9.17 12.09
N ASP A 137 6.42 8.45 11.33
CA ASP A 137 6.06 7.63 10.18
C ASP A 137 6.53 6.20 10.42
N THR A 138 5.57 5.29 10.57
CA THR A 138 5.82 3.89 10.90
C THR A 138 6.58 3.16 9.79
N LEU A 139 6.27 3.45 8.52
CA LEU A 139 6.88 2.80 7.37
C LEU A 139 8.34 3.22 7.20
N ILE A 140 8.64 4.52 7.33
CA ILE A 140 10.01 5.04 7.26
C ILE A 140 10.85 4.47 8.41
N ALA A 141 10.32 4.48 9.63
CA ALA A 141 10.99 3.89 10.79
C ALA A 141 11.35 2.42 10.55
N THR A 142 10.39 1.66 10.05
CA THR A 142 10.57 0.24 9.72
C THR A 142 11.59 0.03 8.62
N TYR A 143 11.53 0.82 7.55
CA TYR A 143 12.48 0.74 6.43
C TYR A 143 13.93 0.94 6.87
N LEU A 144 14.18 1.86 7.81
CA LEU A 144 15.51 2.07 8.38
C LEU A 144 15.99 0.91 9.24
N ILE A 145 15.07 0.19 9.90
CA ILE A 145 15.40 -0.96 10.75
C ILE A 145 15.63 -2.23 9.89
N ASP A 146 14.74 -2.46 8.91
CA ASP A 146 14.79 -3.63 8.03
C ASP A 146 14.30 -3.29 6.62
N VAL A 147 15.25 -3.08 5.70
CA VAL A 147 15.00 -2.69 4.30
C VAL A 147 14.19 -3.74 3.52
N HIS A 148 14.22 -5.00 3.95
CA HIS A 148 13.69 -6.11 3.15
C HIS A 148 12.25 -6.50 3.50
N ASN A 149 11.69 -6.06 4.62
CA ASN A 149 10.61 -6.81 5.23
C ASN A 149 9.29 -6.09 5.48
N ALA A 150 9.03 -4.82 5.19
CA ALA A 150 7.78 -4.32 5.69
C ALA A 150 7.05 -3.33 4.82
N GLN A 151 5.94 -3.81 4.28
CA GLN A 151 4.90 -2.97 3.67
C GLN A 151 3.56 -3.08 4.43
N GLU A 152 3.27 -4.22 5.08
CA GLU A 152 2.05 -4.43 5.86
C GLU A 152 2.33 -4.41 7.37
N LEU A 153 1.37 -3.91 8.15
CA LEU A 153 1.48 -3.85 9.62
C LEU A 153 1.73 -5.21 10.26
N THR A 154 1.17 -6.27 9.69
CA THR A 154 1.41 -7.67 10.10
C THR A 154 2.86 -8.12 9.99
N ASP A 155 3.64 -7.53 9.08
CA ASP A 155 5.07 -7.80 8.97
C ASP A 155 5.86 -6.90 9.93
N ILE A 156 5.45 -5.64 10.09
CA ILE A 156 6.11 -4.65 10.96
C ILE A 156 6.11 -5.07 12.42
N VAL A 157 4.99 -5.58 12.93
CA VAL A 157 4.88 -6.00 14.34
C VAL A 157 5.89 -7.08 14.74
N ARG A 158 6.33 -7.91 13.77
CA ARG A 158 7.30 -8.97 14.00
C ARG A 158 8.73 -8.47 14.09
N ILE A 159 9.04 -7.31 13.51
CA ILE A 159 10.37 -6.72 13.52
C ILE A 159 10.74 -6.24 14.93
N VAL A 160 9.74 -5.78 15.66
CA VAL A 160 9.91 -5.25 17.03
C VAL A 160 9.19 -6.08 18.09
N ASP A 161 8.70 -7.27 17.73
CA ASP A 161 8.04 -8.23 18.62
C ASP A 161 6.88 -7.62 19.44
N VAL A 162 6.02 -6.87 18.76
CA VAL A 162 4.85 -6.24 19.37
C VAL A 162 3.63 -7.16 19.22
N PRO A 163 2.85 -7.41 20.30
CA PRO A 163 1.57 -8.09 20.19
C PRO A 163 0.65 -7.39 19.21
N SER A 164 -0.04 -8.14 18.35
CA SER A 164 -0.93 -7.56 17.35
C SER A 164 -2.15 -8.42 17.09
N ILE A 165 -3.26 -7.73 16.83
CA ILE A 165 -4.54 -8.30 16.39
C ILE A 165 -4.87 -7.96 14.94
N VAL A 166 -3.96 -7.30 14.22
CA VAL A 166 -4.15 -6.96 12.82
C VAL A 166 -3.98 -8.19 11.94
N LEU A 167 -4.86 -8.35 10.98
CA LEU A 167 -4.78 -9.38 9.95
C LEU A 167 -4.14 -8.81 8.68
N TYR A 168 -3.63 -9.67 7.81
CA TYR A 168 -3.26 -9.28 6.46
C TYR A 168 -4.47 -8.75 5.69
N ASP A 169 -4.29 -7.69 4.92
CA ASP A 169 -5.37 -7.10 4.11
C ASP A 169 -6.00 -8.12 3.14
N GLU A 170 -5.19 -9.04 2.60
CA GLU A 170 -5.69 -10.11 1.75
C GLU A 170 -6.71 -11.03 2.46
N ALA A 171 -6.56 -11.25 3.76
CA ALA A 171 -7.48 -12.07 4.55
C ALA A 171 -8.84 -11.39 4.75
N VAL A 172 -8.88 -10.05 4.76
CA VAL A 172 -10.11 -9.27 5.01
C VAL A 172 -10.76 -8.82 3.71
N TYR A 173 -9.96 -8.31 2.77
CA TYR A 173 -10.46 -7.72 1.52
C TYR A 173 -10.45 -8.68 0.34
N GLY A 174 -9.76 -9.83 0.45
CA GLY A 174 -9.55 -10.75 -0.67
C GLY A 174 -8.40 -10.34 -1.58
N LYS A 175 -8.22 -11.05 -2.71
CA LYS A 175 -7.05 -10.95 -3.59
C LYS A 175 -7.40 -10.64 -5.03
N GLY A 176 -6.57 -9.81 -5.67
CA GLY A 176 -6.66 -9.49 -7.10
C GLY A 176 -8.00 -8.90 -7.48
N ALA A 177 -8.64 -9.39 -8.54
CA ALA A 177 -9.92 -8.87 -9.04
C ALA A 177 -11.12 -9.06 -8.08
N LYS A 178 -10.94 -9.80 -6.99
CA LYS A 178 -11.97 -10.03 -5.95
C LYS A 178 -11.77 -9.14 -4.72
N LYS A 179 -10.75 -8.28 -4.73
CA LYS A 179 -10.47 -7.36 -3.62
C LYS A 179 -11.62 -6.37 -3.48
N ALA A 180 -12.29 -6.38 -2.34
CA ALA A 180 -13.44 -5.52 -2.05
C ALA A 180 -13.58 -5.28 -0.55
N VAL A 181 -14.24 -4.18 -0.20
CA VAL A 181 -14.64 -3.92 1.20
C VAL A 181 -15.63 -5.00 1.63
N PRO A 182 -15.51 -5.59 2.84
CA PRO A 182 -16.47 -6.55 3.36
C PRO A 182 -17.90 -5.97 3.39
N GLU A 183 -18.88 -6.80 3.04
CA GLU A 183 -20.31 -6.43 3.14
C GLU A 183 -20.72 -6.12 4.59
N ASP A 184 -20.14 -6.87 5.55
CA ASP A 184 -20.32 -6.60 6.97
C ASP A 184 -19.41 -5.44 7.40
N LYS A 185 -20.02 -4.30 7.61
CA LYS A 185 -19.34 -3.08 8.11
C LYS A 185 -18.63 -3.29 9.46
N ALA A 186 -19.11 -4.20 10.29
CA ALA A 186 -18.47 -4.47 11.57
C ALA A 186 -17.08 -5.11 11.37
N VAL A 187 -16.93 -6.02 10.41
CA VAL A 187 -15.65 -6.62 10.05
C VAL A 187 -14.68 -5.57 9.52
N PHE A 188 -15.14 -4.69 8.63
CA PHE A 188 -14.34 -3.60 8.09
C PHE A 188 -13.88 -2.64 9.19
N ASN A 189 -14.81 -2.14 10.00
CA ASN A 189 -14.51 -1.18 11.07
C ASN A 189 -13.55 -1.79 12.10
N GLN A 190 -13.76 -3.06 12.47
CA GLN A 190 -12.88 -3.75 13.42
C GLN A 190 -11.46 -3.89 12.84
N HIS A 191 -11.33 -4.25 11.55
CA HIS A 191 -10.02 -4.37 10.90
C HIS A 191 -9.29 -3.02 10.86
N LEU A 192 -9.99 -1.95 10.50
CA LEU A 192 -9.42 -0.60 10.48
C LEU A 192 -9.01 -0.11 11.87
N ALA A 193 -9.84 -0.38 12.90
CA ALA A 193 -9.49 -0.10 14.30
C ALA A 193 -8.26 -0.91 14.74
N ASN A 194 -8.17 -2.18 14.37
CA ASN A 194 -7.02 -3.02 14.69
C ASN A 194 -5.72 -2.48 14.06
N LYS A 195 -5.77 -1.93 12.84
CA LYS A 195 -4.63 -1.24 12.23
C LYS A 195 -4.19 -0.05 13.09
N ILE A 196 -5.13 0.80 13.50
CA ILE A 196 -4.85 1.98 14.34
C ILE A 196 -4.24 1.57 15.69
N ILE A 197 -4.85 0.62 16.39
CA ILE A 197 -4.37 0.13 17.69
C ILE A 197 -2.95 -0.46 17.57
N THR A 198 -2.71 -1.20 16.49
CA THR A 198 -1.37 -1.75 16.19
C THR A 198 -0.36 -0.64 15.94
N MET A 199 -0.71 0.41 15.20
CA MET A 199 0.19 1.55 14.97
C MET A 199 0.50 2.31 16.26
N VAL A 200 -0.49 2.45 17.17
CA VAL A 200 -0.23 3.01 18.51
C VAL A 200 0.79 2.19 19.28
N ALA A 201 0.67 0.86 19.24
CA ALA A 201 1.59 -0.04 19.95
C ALA A 201 2.99 -0.09 19.31
N LEU A 202 3.13 0.17 18.02
CA LEU A 202 4.40 0.12 17.28
C LEU A 202 5.31 1.33 17.51
N GLU A 203 4.77 2.49 17.82
CA GLU A 203 5.52 3.76 17.82
C GLU A 203 6.73 3.74 18.74
N GLU A 204 6.56 3.44 20.02
CA GLU A 204 7.67 3.47 20.98
C GLU A 204 8.69 2.34 20.74
N PRO A 205 8.30 1.07 20.49
CA PRO A 205 9.27 0.02 20.15
C PRO A 205 10.09 0.34 18.89
N LEU A 206 9.50 0.97 17.87
CA LEU A 206 10.25 1.39 16.68
C LEU A 206 11.22 2.52 16.98
N LYS A 207 10.85 3.51 17.81
CA LYS A 207 11.75 4.57 18.27
C LYS A 207 12.92 4.04 19.10
N GLU A 208 12.64 3.11 20.01
CA GLU A 208 13.69 2.45 20.79
C GLU A 208 14.65 1.71 19.86
N LYS A 209 14.14 0.98 18.88
CA LYS A 209 14.96 0.25 17.91
C LYS A 209 15.80 1.15 17.03
N LEU A 210 15.24 2.27 16.54
CA LEU A 210 16.00 3.30 15.81
C LEU A 210 17.13 3.88 16.67
N SER A 211 16.86 4.11 17.96
CA SER A 211 17.86 4.61 18.91
C SER A 211 18.98 3.60 19.15
N GLU A 212 18.66 2.32 19.34
CA GLU A 212 19.64 1.22 19.46
C GLU A 212 20.57 1.13 18.25
N LEU A 213 20.00 1.31 17.05
CA LEU A 213 20.73 1.26 15.78
C LEU A 213 21.43 2.59 15.43
N HIS A 214 21.34 3.61 16.29
CA HIS A 214 21.87 4.96 16.04
C HIS A 214 21.30 5.62 14.77
N MET A 215 20.05 5.30 14.40
CA MET A 215 19.36 5.81 13.22
C MET A 215 18.27 6.85 13.53
N LEU A 216 18.03 7.16 14.81
CA LEU A 216 16.96 8.09 15.19
C LEU A 216 17.18 9.50 14.63
N GLU A 217 18.44 10.00 14.64
CA GLU A 217 18.79 11.29 14.05
C GLU A 217 18.58 11.29 12.52
N LEU A 218 19.00 10.21 11.83
CA LEU A 218 18.75 10.03 10.39
C LEU A 218 17.25 10.07 10.10
N PHE A 219 16.45 9.36 10.89
CA PHE A 219 14.99 9.35 10.78
C PHE A 219 14.40 10.76 10.90
N GLN A 220 14.77 11.50 11.97
CA GLN A 220 14.16 12.78 12.30
C GLN A 220 14.64 13.93 11.42
N GLU A 221 15.94 13.98 11.11
CA GLU A 221 16.59 15.14 10.46
C GLU A 221 16.63 15.01 8.93
N ILE A 222 16.52 13.79 8.40
CA ILE A 222 16.65 13.56 6.96
C ILE A 222 15.40 12.90 6.40
N GLU A 223 15.02 11.70 6.86
CA GLU A 223 13.98 10.90 6.21
C GLU A 223 12.58 11.51 6.37
N MET A 224 12.23 11.97 7.57
CA MET A 224 10.94 12.61 7.79
C MET A 224 10.78 13.91 6.99
N PRO A 225 11.75 14.84 6.96
CA PRO A 225 11.68 16.01 6.07
C PRO A 225 11.68 15.65 4.59
N LEU A 226 12.43 14.62 4.18
CA LEU A 226 12.48 14.16 2.79
C LEU A 226 11.11 13.63 2.32
N ALA A 227 10.39 12.88 3.16
CA ALA A 227 9.05 12.38 2.84
C ALA A 227 8.08 13.53 2.52
N ILE A 228 8.16 14.64 3.25
CA ILE A 228 7.35 15.83 3.00
C ILE A 228 7.70 16.45 1.63
N ILE A 229 9.00 16.59 1.33
CA ILE A 229 9.47 17.13 0.03
C ILE A 229 9.01 16.24 -1.13
N LEU A 230 9.13 14.92 -0.97
CA LEU A 230 8.68 13.96 -1.99
C LEU A 230 7.16 14.02 -2.20
N ALA A 231 6.38 14.17 -1.13
CA ALA A 231 4.94 14.38 -1.25
C ALA A 231 4.62 15.67 -2.03
N ASP A 232 5.29 16.77 -1.73
CA ASP A 232 5.08 18.04 -2.44
C ASP A 232 5.48 17.95 -3.91
N MET A 233 6.51 17.18 -4.25
CA MET A 233 6.88 16.88 -5.64
C MET A 233 5.80 16.07 -6.36
N GLU A 234 5.23 15.05 -5.72
CA GLU A 234 4.14 14.23 -6.27
C GLU A 234 2.86 15.05 -6.45
N ILE A 235 2.50 15.89 -5.48
CA ILE A 235 1.34 16.80 -5.55
C ILE A 235 1.50 17.80 -6.70
N ARG A 236 2.69 18.33 -6.88
CA ARG A 236 3.00 19.27 -7.97
C ARG A 236 2.96 18.59 -9.33
N GLY A 237 3.38 17.34 -9.41
CA GLY A 237 3.48 16.57 -10.63
C GLY A 237 4.50 17.12 -11.63
N ILE A 238 4.43 16.60 -12.85
CA ILE A 238 5.30 17.00 -13.96
C ILE A 238 4.43 17.57 -15.08
N ALA A 239 4.77 18.78 -15.56
CA ALA A 239 4.07 19.38 -16.69
C ALA A 239 4.38 18.60 -17.98
N VAL A 240 3.33 18.16 -18.66
CA VAL A 240 3.42 17.45 -19.94
C VAL A 240 2.79 18.30 -21.04
N ASN A 241 3.46 18.39 -22.20
CA ASN A 241 2.87 19.02 -23.35
C ASN A 241 1.93 18.03 -24.07
N ARG A 242 0.64 18.17 -23.81
CA ARG A 242 -0.42 17.31 -24.35
C ARG A 242 -0.44 17.29 -25.88
N GLU A 243 -0.28 18.45 -26.50
CA GLU A 243 -0.31 18.60 -27.96
C GLU A 243 0.81 17.77 -28.63
N VAL A 244 2.02 17.82 -28.07
CA VAL A 244 3.16 17.01 -28.56
C VAL A 244 2.88 15.51 -28.40
N LEU A 245 2.25 15.10 -27.31
CA LEU A 245 1.89 13.69 -27.07
C LEU A 245 0.82 13.23 -28.06
N GLU A 246 -0.22 14.04 -28.30
CA GLU A 246 -1.28 13.74 -29.26
C GLU A 246 -0.74 13.59 -30.69
N VAL A 247 0.11 14.52 -31.14
CA VAL A 247 0.76 14.43 -32.45
C VAL A 247 1.66 13.19 -32.57
N ARG A 248 2.39 12.85 -31.51
CA ARG A 248 3.21 11.61 -31.50
C ARG A 248 2.32 10.38 -31.51
N ASN A 249 1.25 10.36 -30.75
CA ASN A 249 0.30 9.25 -30.73
C ASN A 249 -0.31 8.98 -32.11
N GLU A 250 -0.77 10.03 -32.81
CA GLU A 250 -1.29 9.88 -34.17
C GLU A 250 -0.25 9.31 -35.15
N LYS A 251 1.02 9.75 -35.05
CA LYS A 251 2.11 9.20 -35.87
C LYS A 251 2.37 7.73 -35.55
N MET A 252 2.35 7.37 -34.26
CA MET A 252 2.56 5.99 -33.82
C MET A 252 1.43 5.06 -34.28
N ILE A 253 0.17 5.49 -34.19
CA ILE A 253 -1.00 4.74 -34.68
C ILE A 253 -0.86 4.48 -36.19
N LYS A 254 -0.50 5.49 -36.98
CA LYS A 254 -0.28 5.32 -38.43
C LYS A 254 0.87 4.36 -38.73
N LEU A 255 1.98 4.46 -37.98
CA LEU A 255 3.12 3.57 -38.15
C LEU A 255 2.77 2.12 -37.79
N LEU A 256 2.07 1.92 -36.67
CA LEU A 256 1.60 0.60 -36.25
C LEU A 256 0.68 -0.04 -37.29
N ALA A 257 -0.27 0.70 -37.84
CA ALA A 257 -1.15 0.21 -38.89
C ALA A 257 -0.38 -0.17 -40.17
N GLN A 258 0.64 0.60 -40.55
CA GLN A 258 1.52 0.26 -41.69
C GLN A 258 2.32 -1.01 -41.43
N MET A 259 2.87 -1.14 -40.19
CA MET A 259 3.62 -2.35 -39.80
C MET A 259 2.70 -3.57 -39.79
N GLU A 260 1.51 -3.47 -39.25
CA GLU A 260 0.53 -4.56 -39.21
C GLU A 260 0.14 -5.01 -40.61
N THR A 261 -0.14 -4.06 -41.53
CA THR A 261 -0.41 -4.35 -42.94
C THR A 261 0.76 -5.11 -43.56
N SER A 262 1.99 -4.62 -43.38
CA SER A 262 3.17 -5.29 -43.88
C SER A 262 3.39 -6.70 -43.32
N ILE A 263 3.11 -6.91 -42.04
CA ILE A 263 3.17 -8.23 -41.41
C ILE A 263 2.13 -9.18 -42.04
N HIS A 264 0.89 -8.72 -42.21
CA HIS A 264 -0.16 -9.51 -42.87
C HIS A 264 0.17 -9.85 -44.33
N GLU A 265 0.75 -8.91 -45.10
CA GLU A 265 1.22 -9.16 -46.45
C GLU A 265 2.30 -10.26 -46.47
N HIS A 266 3.29 -10.21 -45.57
CA HIS A 266 4.34 -11.24 -45.47
C HIS A 266 3.82 -12.59 -45.00
N ALA A 267 2.82 -12.58 -44.08
CA ALA A 267 2.14 -13.79 -43.60
C ALA A 267 1.21 -14.39 -44.65
N GLY A 268 0.72 -13.59 -45.60
CA GLY A 268 -0.24 -13.96 -46.63
C GLY A 268 -1.66 -14.15 -46.10
N GLU A 269 -1.94 -13.70 -44.87
CA GLU A 269 -3.26 -13.70 -44.24
C GLU A 269 -3.32 -12.71 -43.07
N GLU A 270 -4.51 -12.31 -42.72
CA GLU A 270 -4.78 -11.50 -41.50
C GLU A 270 -4.81 -12.38 -40.26
N PHE A 271 -4.17 -11.95 -39.19
CA PHE A 271 -4.18 -12.59 -37.87
C PHE A 271 -3.94 -11.56 -36.77
N ASN A 272 -4.22 -11.91 -35.52
CA ASN A 272 -3.90 -11.04 -34.41
C ASN A 272 -2.41 -11.08 -34.07
N VAL A 273 -1.66 -10.06 -34.50
CA VAL A 273 -0.21 -9.91 -34.29
C VAL A 273 0.16 -9.93 -32.79
N ASN A 274 -0.75 -9.48 -31.91
CA ASN A 274 -0.56 -9.49 -30.46
C ASN A 274 -0.86 -10.86 -29.80
N SER A 275 -1.21 -11.88 -30.59
CA SER A 275 -1.41 -13.24 -30.10
C SER A 275 -0.17 -14.11 -30.32
N PRO A 276 0.62 -14.42 -29.28
CA PRO A 276 1.80 -15.29 -29.42
C PRO A 276 1.47 -16.65 -30.03
N LYS A 277 0.25 -17.15 -29.77
CA LYS A 277 -0.21 -18.42 -30.35
C LYS A 277 -0.40 -18.34 -31.86
N GLN A 278 -1.10 -17.31 -32.36
CA GLN A 278 -1.32 -17.11 -33.80
C GLN A 278 0.00 -16.78 -34.50
N LEU A 279 0.81 -15.89 -33.91
CA LEU A 279 2.13 -15.54 -34.42
C LEU A 279 3.03 -16.79 -34.53
N GLY A 280 2.99 -17.67 -33.53
CA GLY A 280 3.75 -18.92 -33.56
C GLY A 280 3.36 -19.85 -34.74
N VAL A 281 2.07 -19.96 -35.05
CA VAL A 281 1.58 -20.73 -36.21
C VAL A 281 2.11 -20.11 -37.51
N ILE A 282 2.02 -18.80 -37.68
CA ILE A 282 2.54 -18.10 -38.88
C ILE A 282 4.02 -18.32 -39.01
N LEU A 283 4.81 -18.05 -37.98
CA LEU A 283 6.28 -18.11 -38.07
C LEU A 283 6.80 -19.54 -38.30
N PHE A 284 6.30 -20.50 -37.54
CA PHE A 284 6.90 -21.84 -37.45
C PHE A 284 6.22 -22.90 -38.31
N GLU A 285 4.89 -22.77 -38.55
CA GLU A 285 4.14 -23.77 -39.32
C GLU A 285 3.94 -23.30 -40.78
N LYS A 286 3.67 -22.00 -40.99
CA LYS A 286 3.39 -21.48 -42.32
C LYS A 286 4.66 -21.00 -43.06
N LEU A 287 5.47 -20.17 -42.40
CA LEU A 287 6.72 -19.66 -42.97
C LEU A 287 7.90 -20.62 -42.76
N ASN A 288 7.72 -21.71 -42.01
CA ASN A 288 8.72 -22.74 -41.74
C ASN A 288 10.07 -22.16 -41.21
N LEU A 289 10.00 -21.11 -40.39
CA LEU A 289 11.20 -20.54 -39.79
C LEU A 289 11.78 -21.48 -38.71
N PRO A 290 13.08 -21.49 -38.49
CA PRO A 290 13.70 -22.36 -37.51
C PRO A 290 13.25 -21.99 -36.06
N VAL A 291 12.88 -23.00 -35.29
CA VAL A 291 12.51 -22.83 -33.87
C VAL A 291 13.78 -22.74 -33.03
N ILE A 292 14.02 -21.60 -32.39
CA ILE A 292 15.20 -21.39 -31.53
C ILE A 292 14.93 -21.92 -30.10
N LYS A 293 13.74 -21.67 -29.54
CA LYS A 293 13.42 -22.02 -28.16
C LYS A 293 11.99 -22.57 -28.01
N LYS A 294 11.85 -23.63 -27.22
CA LYS A 294 10.53 -24.20 -26.83
C LYS A 294 10.13 -23.78 -25.43
N THR A 295 8.85 -23.50 -25.23
CA THR A 295 8.23 -23.26 -23.93
C THR A 295 7.36 -24.44 -23.53
N LYS A 296 6.84 -24.46 -22.30
CA LYS A 296 5.90 -25.52 -21.84
C LYS A 296 4.60 -25.58 -22.66
N THR A 297 4.21 -24.48 -23.32
CA THR A 297 2.94 -24.32 -24.05
C THR A 297 3.09 -24.15 -25.56
N GLY A 298 4.30 -24.18 -26.09
CA GLY A 298 4.55 -24.03 -27.54
C GLY A 298 5.95 -23.50 -27.88
N TYR A 299 6.10 -22.94 -29.06
CA TYR A 299 7.34 -22.32 -29.50
C TYR A 299 7.42 -20.87 -29.00
N SER A 300 8.61 -20.44 -28.58
CA SER A 300 8.83 -19.04 -28.17
C SER A 300 8.80 -18.12 -29.38
N THR A 301 8.02 -17.05 -29.27
CA THR A 301 7.98 -15.93 -30.23
C THR A 301 8.70 -14.69 -29.70
N ALA A 302 9.46 -14.83 -28.60
CA ALA A 302 10.27 -13.75 -28.05
C ALA A 302 11.44 -13.43 -28.97
N ALA A 303 11.71 -12.16 -29.17
CA ALA A 303 12.89 -11.67 -29.87
C ALA A 303 14.06 -11.61 -28.86
N ASP A 304 14.86 -12.68 -28.77
CA ASP A 304 16.08 -12.74 -27.95
C ASP A 304 17.29 -12.68 -28.87
#